data_94f1f6aff7a595b7a04c6c6fd84b88f5
#
_entry.id   94f1f6aff7a595b7a04c6c6fd84b88f5
#
_cell.length_a   1.000
_cell.length_b   1.000
_cell.length_c   1.000
_cell.angle_alpha   90.00
_cell.angle_beta   90.00
_cell.angle_gamma   90.00
#
_symmetry.space_group_name_H-M   'P 1'
#
loop_
_entity.id
_entity.type
_entity.pdbx_description
1 polymer ?
#
loop_
_entity_poly.entity_id
_entity_poly.type
_entity_poly.pdbx_seq_one_letter_code
_entity_poly.pdbx_strand_id
1 'polypeptide(L)'
;RGWLGDRLEWRHEAVSEITASWGKEQNIIGPVLGIPFQYKFKSMKDTTMPDGHVERREVEEMLVANAFFLPESLKIESDAQTQTLHRGIYDAAVFRAQIKLTGKFEPPAFGALKIDLKDVLWKAAFVTLAASDLRGTREGLVLDWSGTKRSLQPGSQLPGYTTGATALLALEQPIAGAAEFSIALDVNGSGGIYFAPFAVRNEAALKSNWPDPGFRGAFLPSERAVRSDGFDAKWKVSYYGRDYPQMWTS
;
A
#
# COMPACT_ATOMS: atom_id res chain seq x y z
N ARG A 1 -9.46 43.56 -2.58
CA ARG A 1 -8.73 42.32 -2.21
C ARG A 1 -7.66 42.77 -1.24
N GLY A 2 -7.81 42.40 0.01
CA GLY A 2 -7.12 43.07 1.10
C GLY A 2 -5.87 42.33 1.55
N TRP A 3 -4.99 43.03 2.18
CA TRP A 3 -3.71 42.67 2.80
C TRP A 3 -3.72 41.35 3.62
N LEU A 4 -4.87 40.92 4.10
CA LEU A 4 -5.08 39.62 4.76
C LEU A 4 -5.13 38.45 3.78
N GLY A 5 -5.62 38.64 2.53
CA GLY A 5 -5.63 37.61 1.50
C GLY A 5 -4.22 37.26 1.03
N ASP A 6 -3.40 38.27 0.78
CA ASP A 6 -2.02 38.10 0.30
C ASP A 6 -1.14 37.41 1.36
N ARG A 7 -1.36 37.70 2.66
CA ARG A 7 -0.63 37.02 3.74
C ARG A 7 -1.02 35.53 3.90
N LEU A 8 -2.30 35.20 3.64
CA LEU A 8 -2.75 33.80 3.68
C LEU A 8 -2.20 33.02 2.49
N GLU A 9 -2.17 33.59 1.31
CA GLU A 9 -1.57 32.97 0.12
C GLU A 9 -0.08 32.72 0.29
N TRP A 10 0.68 33.69 0.78
CA TRP A 10 2.12 33.54 1.07
C TRP A 10 2.41 32.50 2.16
N ARG A 11 1.54 32.42 3.17
CA ARG A 11 1.63 31.35 4.17
C ARG A 11 1.43 29.97 3.54
N HIS A 12 0.38 29.81 2.72
CA HIS A 12 0.11 28.56 2.03
C HIS A 12 1.25 28.15 1.10
N GLU A 13 1.82 29.09 0.37
CA GLU A 13 2.95 28.85 -0.53
C GLU A 13 4.20 28.42 0.24
N ALA A 14 4.61 29.14 1.28
CA ALA A 14 5.77 28.80 2.09
C ALA A 14 5.62 27.45 2.80
N VAL A 15 4.45 27.17 3.40
CA VAL A 15 4.15 25.87 4.03
C VAL A 15 4.14 24.77 2.97
N SER A 16 3.57 25.00 1.79
CA SER A 16 3.52 24.04 0.68
C SER A 16 4.92 23.70 0.18
N GLU A 17 5.83 24.67 0.07
CA GLU A 17 7.22 24.42 -0.33
C GLU A 17 7.99 23.60 0.71
N ILE A 18 7.83 23.90 2.01
CA ILE A 18 8.44 23.10 3.08
C ILE A 18 7.92 21.67 3.02
N THR A 19 6.59 21.48 2.94
CA THR A 19 5.96 20.17 2.93
C THR A 19 6.25 19.39 1.65
N ALA A 20 6.35 20.06 0.50
CA ALA A 20 6.72 19.42 -0.77
C ALA A 20 8.15 18.87 -0.77
N SER A 21 9.08 19.56 -0.10
CA SER A 21 10.47 19.11 0.03
C SER A 21 10.64 17.99 1.06
N TRP A 22 9.85 18.00 2.13
CA TRP A 22 9.92 17.00 3.21
C TRP A 22 9.09 15.75 2.93
N GLY A 23 7.85 15.89 2.49
CA GLY A 23 6.87 14.86 2.22
C GLY A 23 5.46 15.35 2.53
N LYS A 24 4.47 14.82 1.81
CA LYS A 24 3.04 15.11 2.01
C LYS A 24 2.42 14.14 3.03
N GLU A 25 1.11 14.11 3.11
CA GLU A 25 0.36 13.09 3.86
C GLU A 25 0.77 11.69 3.41
N GLN A 26 0.99 10.81 4.38
CA GLN A 26 1.37 9.43 4.12
C GLN A 26 0.15 8.52 4.18
N ASN A 27 -0.13 7.87 3.06
CA ASN A 27 -1.12 6.80 2.97
C ASN A 27 -0.38 5.49 2.73
N ILE A 28 -0.49 4.55 3.65
CA ILE A 28 0.13 3.22 3.57
C ILE A 28 -0.97 2.19 3.33
N ILE A 29 -0.89 1.51 2.19
CA ILE A 29 -1.91 0.55 1.73
C ILE A 29 -1.23 -0.78 1.42
N GLY A 30 -1.69 -1.84 2.03
CA GLY A 30 -1.12 -3.17 1.91
C GLY A 30 -0.41 -3.64 3.18
N PRO A 31 0.45 -4.68 3.06
CA PRO A 31 0.86 -5.34 1.83
C PRO A 31 -0.22 -6.21 1.20
N VAL A 32 -0.10 -6.45 -0.10
CA VAL A 32 -0.99 -7.30 -0.90
C VAL A 32 -0.14 -8.34 -1.63
N LEU A 33 -0.57 -9.59 -1.60
CA LEU A 33 0.03 -10.68 -2.37
C LEU A 33 -0.59 -10.69 -3.76
N GLY A 34 0.21 -10.48 -4.80
CA GLY A 34 -0.17 -10.59 -6.20
C GLY A 34 0.41 -11.85 -6.82
N ILE A 35 -0.42 -12.63 -7.50
CA ILE A 35 0.03 -13.84 -8.19
C ILE A 35 -0.52 -13.83 -9.61
N PRO A 36 0.35 -13.72 -10.63
CA PRO A 36 -0.07 -13.75 -12.02
C PRO A 36 -0.60 -15.13 -12.41
N PHE A 37 -1.57 -15.15 -13.31
CA PHE A 37 -2.10 -16.37 -13.92
C PHE A 37 -2.40 -16.17 -15.39
N GLN A 38 -2.35 -17.24 -16.16
CA GLN A 38 -2.72 -17.26 -17.57
C GLN A 38 -4.18 -17.63 -17.75
N TYR A 39 -4.82 -17.02 -18.74
CA TYR A 39 -6.18 -17.37 -19.12
C TYR A 39 -6.37 -17.25 -20.63
N LYS A 40 -7.29 -18.04 -21.15
CA LYS A 40 -7.66 -18.03 -22.56
C LYS A 40 -8.69 -16.95 -22.80
N PHE A 41 -8.40 -16.06 -23.74
CA PHE A 41 -9.30 -15.02 -24.18
C PHE A 41 -9.70 -15.27 -25.63
N LYS A 42 -11.00 -15.39 -25.88
CA LYS A 42 -11.55 -15.56 -27.21
C LYS A 42 -12.05 -14.23 -27.74
N SER A 43 -11.54 -13.82 -28.89
CA SER A 43 -11.94 -12.59 -29.57
C SER A 43 -12.27 -12.87 -31.03
N MET A 44 -13.18 -12.09 -31.60
CA MET A 44 -13.48 -12.13 -33.03
C MET A 44 -12.56 -11.13 -33.74
N LYS A 45 -11.69 -11.63 -34.62
CA LYS A 45 -10.83 -10.77 -35.46
C LYS A 45 -11.26 -10.85 -36.93
N ASP A 46 -11.33 -9.70 -37.57
CA ASP A 46 -11.55 -9.60 -39.00
C ASP A 46 -10.22 -9.89 -39.73
N THR A 47 -10.20 -10.94 -40.55
CA THR A 47 -9.04 -11.33 -41.31
C THR A 47 -9.32 -11.11 -42.78
N THR A 48 -8.51 -10.30 -43.45
CA THR A 48 -8.61 -10.11 -44.91
C THR A 48 -7.99 -11.31 -45.60
N MET A 49 -8.81 -12.00 -46.38
CA MET A 49 -8.38 -13.16 -47.17
C MET A 49 -7.62 -12.73 -48.44
N PRO A 50 -6.82 -13.61 -49.08
CA PRO A 50 -6.06 -13.26 -50.27
C PRO A 50 -6.90 -12.78 -51.47
N ASP A 51 -8.19 -13.10 -51.50
CA ASP A 51 -9.17 -12.66 -52.47
C ASP A 51 -9.85 -11.30 -52.16
N GLY A 52 -9.42 -10.69 -51.06
CA GLY A 52 -9.88 -9.34 -50.62
C GLY A 52 -11.15 -9.33 -49.79
N HIS A 53 -11.84 -10.45 -49.57
CA HIS A 53 -12.96 -10.46 -48.64
C HIS A 53 -12.52 -10.55 -47.20
N VAL A 54 -13.33 -9.99 -46.27
CA VAL A 54 -13.07 -10.00 -44.86
C VAL A 54 -13.88 -11.14 -44.22
N GLU A 55 -13.18 -12.06 -43.59
CA GLU A 55 -13.79 -13.13 -42.80
C GLU A 55 -13.57 -12.89 -41.31
N ARG A 56 -14.65 -12.99 -40.54
CA ARG A 56 -14.61 -12.87 -39.10
C ARG A 56 -14.31 -14.24 -38.47
N ARG A 57 -13.15 -14.36 -37.85
CA ARG A 57 -12.70 -15.59 -37.18
C ARG A 57 -12.56 -15.43 -35.70
N GLU A 58 -12.95 -16.48 -34.97
CA GLU A 58 -12.64 -16.60 -33.54
C GLU A 58 -11.15 -16.90 -33.37
N VAL A 59 -10.46 -16.04 -32.63
CA VAL A 59 -9.04 -16.20 -32.28
C VAL A 59 -8.93 -16.38 -30.77
N GLU A 60 -8.23 -17.42 -30.35
CA GLU A 60 -7.92 -17.69 -28.95
C GLU A 60 -6.51 -17.17 -28.64
N GLU A 61 -6.41 -16.29 -27.64
CA GLU A 61 -5.14 -15.70 -27.19
C GLU A 61 -4.92 -16.06 -25.71
N MET A 62 -3.68 -16.34 -25.33
CA MET A 62 -3.29 -16.49 -23.92
C MET A 62 -2.91 -15.13 -23.38
N LEU A 63 -3.63 -14.67 -22.36
CA LEU A 63 -3.37 -13.43 -21.65
C LEU A 63 -2.94 -13.73 -20.21
N VAL A 64 -2.32 -12.75 -19.58
CA VAL A 64 -1.89 -12.80 -18.17
C VAL A 64 -2.65 -11.72 -17.39
N ALA A 65 -3.21 -12.11 -16.28
CA ALA A 65 -3.81 -11.22 -15.29
C ALA A 65 -3.22 -11.49 -13.91
N ASN A 66 -3.48 -10.63 -12.96
CA ASN A 66 -3.06 -10.82 -11.57
C ASN A 66 -4.25 -11.17 -10.69
N ALA A 67 -4.07 -12.18 -9.84
CA ALA A 67 -4.94 -12.44 -8.70
C ALA A 67 -4.30 -11.80 -7.46
N PHE A 68 -5.09 -11.01 -6.74
CA PHE A 68 -4.66 -10.31 -5.54
C PHE A 68 -5.32 -10.93 -4.31
N PHE A 69 -4.52 -11.10 -3.25
CA PHE A 69 -4.94 -11.68 -1.98
C PHE A 69 -4.52 -10.77 -0.84
N LEU A 70 -5.44 -10.51 0.07
CA LEU A 70 -5.19 -9.72 1.26
C LEU A 70 -4.72 -10.60 2.42
N PRO A 71 -3.95 -10.06 3.38
CA PRO A 71 -3.49 -10.84 4.52
C PRO A 71 -4.64 -11.28 5.43
N GLU A 72 -4.44 -12.38 6.13
CA GLU A 72 -5.31 -12.82 7.23
C GLU A 72 -5.15 -11.91 8.46
N SER A 73 -3.92 -11.50 8.75
CA SER A 73 -3.63 -10.56 9.83
C SER A 73 -2.61 -9.51 9.39
N LEU A 74 -2.82 -8.29 9.86
CA LEU A 74 -1.90 -7.17 9.68
C LEU A 74 -1.77 -6.43 11.00
N LYS A 75 -0.55 -6.36 11.51
CA LYS A 75 -0.17 -5.53 12.65
C LYS A 75 0.76 -4.44 12.16
N ILE A 76 0.41 -3.20 12.48
CA ILE A 76 1.18 -1.99 12.16
C ILE A 76 1.66 -1.37 13.47
N GLU A 77 2.96 -1.21 13.61
CA GLU A 77 3.59 -0.49 14.73
C GLU A 77 4.31 0.72 14.14
N SER A 78 3.97 1.92 14.62
CA SER A 78 4.52 3.17 14.09
C SER A 78 4.97 4.09 15.22
N ASP A 79 6.18 4.64 15.07
CA ASP A 79 6.72 5.72 15.92
C ASP A 79 7.00 6.94 15.03
N ALA A 80 6.24 8.02 15.26
CA ALA A 80 6.32 9.25 14.50
C ALA A 80 6.93 10.37 15.34
N GLN A 81 8.14 10.78 14.96
CA GLN A 81 8.82 11.91 15.57
C GLN A 81 8.53 13.18 14.77
N THR A 82 7.88 14.13 15.41
CA THR A 82 7.50 15.42 14.81
C THR A 82 8.51 16.48 15.13
N GLN A 83 8.68 17.39 14.19
CA GLN A 83 9.46 18.62 14.36
C GLN A 83 8.79 19.78 13.61
N THR A 84 9.06 20.99 14.06
CA THR A 84 8.64 22.22 13.37
C THR A 84 9.78 22.72 12.50
N LEU A 85 9.52 22.86 11.21
CA LEU A 85 10.45 23.52 10.29
C LEU A 85 10.03 24.96 10.09
N HIS A 86 11.03 25.87 10.10
CA HIS A 86 10.83 27.31 9.96
C HIS A 86 11.28 27.78 8.58
N ARG A 87 10.48 28.63 7.94
CA ARG A 87 10.89 29.37 6.74
C ARG A 87 10.39 30.81 6.84
N GLY A 88 11.32 31.73 7.13
CA GLY A 88 10.98 33.10 7.45
C GLY A 88 10.14 33.17 8.73
N ILE A 89 8.92 33.69 8.62
CA ILE A 89 7.94 33.80 9.71
C ILE A 89 6.95 32.63 9.77
N TYR A 90 7.10 31.63 8.89
CA TYR A 90 6.14 30.54 8.77
C TYR A 90 6.71 29.23 9.31
N ASP A 91 5.85 28.50 10.02
CA ASP A 91 6.13 27.22 10.63
C ASP A 91 5.32 26.11 9.96
N ALA A 92 5.96 24.97 9.71
CA ALA A 92 5.32 23.78 9.25
C ALA A 92 5.68 22.59 10.15
N ALA A 93 4.66 21.90 10.66
CA ALA A 93 4.85 20.65 11.37
C ALA A 93 5.09 19.52 10.36
N VAL A 94 6.20 18.83 10.54
CA VAL A 94 6.57 17.66 9.74
C VAL A 94 6.94 16.51 10.66
N PHE A 95 6.95 15.29 10.14
CA PHE A 95 7.31 14.11 10.92
C PHE A 95 8.23 13.18 10.14
N ARG A 96 8.95 12.38 10.87
CA ARG A 96 9.59 11.16 10.41
C ARG A 96 8.98 10.00 11.18
N ALA A 97 8.51 8.97 10.46
CA ALA A 97 7.90 7.80 11.07
C ALA A 97 8.67 6.54 10.70
N GLN A 98 8.96 5.73 11.71
CA GLN A 98 9.37 4.35 11.57
C GLN A 98 8.13 3.48 11.66
N ILE A 99 7.85 2.68 10.63
CA ILE A 99 6.65 1.87 10.52
C ILE A 99 7.06 0.43 10.30
N LYS A 100 6.56 -0.47 11.13
CA LYS A 100 6.74 -1.90 10.97
C LYS A 100 5.40 -2.56 10.67
N LEU A 101 5.34 -3.24 9.53
CA LEU A 101 4.20 -4.04 9.08
C LEU A 101 4.53 -5.50 9.29
N THR A 102 3.72 -6.23 10.04
CA THR A 102 3.86 -7.68 10.25
C THR A 102 2.52 -8.37 10.11
N GLY A 103 2.52 -9.62 9.76
CA GLY A 103 1.30 -10.40 9.65
C GLY A 103 1.50 -11.70 8.89
N LYS A 104 0.41 -12.26 8.39
CA LYS A 104 0.44 -13.49 7.63
C LYS A 104 -0.59 -13.50 6.50
N PHE A 105 -0.23 -14.19 5.42
CA PHE A 105 -1.14 -14.59 4.37
C PHE A 105 -1.52 -16.06 4.55
N GLU A 106 -2.79 -16.38 4.37
CA GLU A 106 -3.23 -17.78 4.23
C GLU A 106 -2.96 -18.26 2.79
N PRO A 107 -2.94 -19.58 2.53
CA PRO A 107 -2.83 -20.11 1.19
C PRO A 107 -3.84 -19.49 0.22
N PRO A 108 -3.43 -19.03 -0.97
CA PRO A 108 -4.32 -18.37 -1.92
C PRO A 108 -5.46 -19.26 -2.38
N ALA A 109 -6.70 -18.81 -2.22
CA ALA A 109 -7.90 -19.58 -2.57
C ALA A 109 -8.28 -19.40 -4.05
N PHE A 110 -7.44 -19.87 -4.98
CA PHE A 110 -7.68 -19.75 -6.44
C PHE A 110 -9.00 -20.36 -6.90
N GLY A 111 -9.47 -21.43 -6.24
CA GLY A 111 -10.77 -22.04 -6.55
C GLY A 111 -11.95 -21.09 -6.38
N ALA A 112 -11.89 -20.16 -5.42
CA ALA A 112 -12.92 -19.14 -5.23
C ALA A 112 -12.94 -18.11 -6.36
N LEU A 113 -11.80 -17.89 -7.03
CA LEU A 113 -11.67 -17.05 -8.23
C LEU A 113 -11.88 -17.82 -9.54
N LYS A 114 -12.17 -19.13 -9.47
CA LYS A 114 -12.32 -20.03 -10.63
C LYS A 114 -11.05 -20.11 -11.51
N ILE A 115 -9.88 -19.97 -10.89
CA ILE A 115 -8.58 -20.10 -11.54
C ILE A 115 -8.03 -21.50 -11.30
N ASP A 116 -7.61 -22.18 -12.36
CA ASP A 116 -6.97 -23.49 -12.28
C ASP A 116 -5.51 -23.34 -11.82
N LEU A 117 -5.06 -24.13 -10.87
CA LEU A 117 -3.70 -24.05 -10.32
C LEU A 117 -2.59 -24.27 -11.36
N LYS A 118 -2.89 -25.02 -12.44
CA LYS A 118 -1.93 -25.22 -13.56
C LYS A 118 -1.62 -23.93 -14.32
N ASP A 119 -2.53 -22.95 -14.29
CA ASP A 119 -2.42 -21.69 -15.01
C ASP A 119 -1.74 -20.60 -14.16
N VAL A 120 -1.43 -20.91 -12.88
CA VAL A 120 -0.83 -19.98 -11.93
C VAL A 120 0.68 -19.88 -12.11
N LEU A 121 1.19 -18.66 -12.22
CA LEU A 121 2.61 -18.35 -12.44
C LEU A 121 3.33 -18.08 -11.12
N TRP A 122 3.56 -19.10 -10.32
CA TRP A 122 4.13 -18.99 -8.96
C TRP A 122 5.47 -18.26 -8.89
N LYS A 123 6.35 -18.46 -9.89
CA LYS A 123 7.66 -17.77 -9.96
C LYS A 123 7.54 -16.26 -10.12
N ALA A 124 6.42 -15.79 -10.66
CA ALA A 124 6.12 -14.38 -10.84
C ALA A 124 5.30 -13.77 -9.68
N ALA A 125 5.03 -14.54 -8.61
CA ALA A 125 4.34 -14.05 -7.43
C ALA A 125 5.13 -12.91 -6.77
N PHE A 126 4.42 -11.90 -6.28
CA PHE A 126 5.01 -10.72 -5.67
C PHE A 126 4.19 -10.23 -4.46
N VAL A 127 4.85 -9.51 -3.58
CA VAL A 127 4.19 -8.71 -2.53
C VAL A 127 4.38 -7.25 -2.87
N THR A 128 3.29 -6.51 -2.86
CA THR A 128 3.28 -5.08 -3.18
C THR A 128 2.61 -4.27 -2.07
N LEU A 129 3.08 -3.06 -1.86
CA LEU A 129 2.44 -2.06 -1.04
C LEU A 129 2.40 -0.71 -1.76
N ALA A 130 1.40 0.10 -1.48
CA ALA A 130 1.37 1.49 -1.91
C ALA A 130 1.70 2.40 -0.72
N ALA A 131 2.48 3.44 -1.00
CA ALA A 131 2.80 4.50 -0.05
C ALA A 131 2.82 5.83 -0.81
N SER A 132 2.35 6.91 -0.19
CA SER A 132 2.30 8.20 -0.87
C SER A 132 3.70 8.70 -1.26
N ASP A 133 4.68 8.49 -0.40
CA ASP A 133 6.05 8.96 -0.61
C ASP A 133 7.05 8.11 0.18
N LEU A 134 8.01 7.52 -0.51
CA LEU A 134 9.09 6.72 0.08
C LEU A 134 10.44 7.44 0.07
N ARG A 135 10.50 8.73 -0.28
CA ARG A 135 11.76 9.53 -0.33
C ARG A 135 12.47 9.63 1.03
N GLY A 136 11.76 9.44 2.14
CA GLY A 136 12.35 9.35 3.48
C GLY A 136 13.17 8.09 3.73
N THR A 137 12.98 7.06 2.92
CA THR A 137 13.68 5.78 3.03
C THR A 137 15.13 5.95 2.58
N ARG A 138 16.07 5.75 3.50
CA ARG A 138 17.51 5.93 3.25
C ARG A 138 18.23 4.65 2.84
N GLU A 139 17.67 3.51 3.23
CA GLU A 139 18.23 2.18 2.95
C GLU A 139 17.26 1.40 2.07
N GLY A 140 17.75 0.35 1.42
CA GLY A 140 16.90 -0.53 0.61
C GLY A 140 15.82 -1.19 1.47
N LEU A 141 14.58 -1.15 1.01
CA LEU A 141 13.47 -1.81 1.68
C LEU A 141 13.59 -3.33 1.53
N VAL A 142 13.33 -4.04 2.60
CA VAL A 142 13.40 -5.51 2.64
C VAL A 142 12.07 -6.07 3.17
N LEU A 143 11.53 -7.01 2.42
CA LEU A 143 10.48 -7.92 2.87
C LEU A 143 11.14 -9.16 3.46
N ASP A 144 10.82 -9.49 4.70
CA ASP A 144 11.03 -10.84 5.22
C ASP A 144 9.78 -11.67 4.91
N TRP A 145 9.93 -12.70 4.12
CA TRP A 145 8.88 -13.63 3.73
C TRP A 145 9.19 -15.00 4.31
N SER A 146 8.54 -15.35 5.42
CA SER A 146 8.76 -16.62 6.14
C SER A 146 10.23 -16.95 6.36
N GLY A 147 11.02 -15.95 6.82
CA GLY A 147 12.46 -16.08 7.07
C GLY A 147 13.36 -15.87 5.84
N THR A 148 12.77 -15.66 4.64
CA THR A 148 13.55 -15.37 3.43
C THR A 148 13.45 -13.88 3.09
N LYS A 149 14.60 -13.20 3.05
CA LYS A 149 14.65 -11.78 2.71
C LYS A 149 14.55 -11.55 1.21
N ARG A 150 13.69 -10.60 0.82
CA ARG A 150 13.48 -10.14 -0.55
C ARG A 150 13.61 -8.63 -0.62
N SER A 151 14.38 -8.11 -1.57
CA SER A 151 14.48 -6.67 -1.79
C SER A 151 13.20 -6.15 -2.42
N LEU A 152 12.65 -5.05 -1.88
CA LEU A 152 11.56 -4.33 -2.51
C LEU A 152 12.13 -3.31 -3.50
N GLN A 153 11.61 -3.33 -4.71
CA GLN A 153 11.92 -2.36 -5.75
C GLN A 153 10.88 -1.23 -5.76
N PRO A 154 11.24 -0.01 -6.14
CA PRO A 154 10.30 1.09 -6.27
C PRO A 154 9.16 0.79 -7.25
N GLY A 155 7.97 1.25 -6.93
CA GLY A 155 6.75 1.09 -7.72
C GLY A 155 5.77 0.09 -7.09
N SER A 156 4.51 0.49 -7.05
CA SER A 156 3.41 -0.37 -6.60
C SER A 156 2.80 -1.09 -7.79
N GLN A 157 2.45 -2.36 -7.61
CA GLN A 157 1.68 -3.17 -8.56
C GLN A 157 0.19 -3.23 -8.17
N LEU A 158 -0.22 -2.45 -7.17
CA LEU A 158 -1.61 -2.39 -6.74
C LEU A 158 -2.40 -1.52 -7.73
N PRO A 159 -3.51 -2.01 -8.33
CA PRO A 159 -4.30 -1.23 -9.26
C PRO A 159 -4.76 0.11 -8.69
N GLY A 160 -4.55 1.18 -9.45
CA GLY A 160 -4.87 2.55 -9.02
C GLY A 160 -3.78 3.26 -8.19
N TYR A 161 -2.68 2.57 -7.84
CA TYR A 161 -1.57 3.14 -7.07
C TYR A 161 -0.24 2.86 -7.77
N THR A 162 0.46 3.90 -8.16
CA THR A 162 1.75 3.78 -8.86
C THR A 162 2.95 3.92 -7.92
N THR A 163 2.79 4.68 -6.83
CA THR A 163 3.85 4.90 -5.83
C THR A 163 3.80 3.82 -4.75
N GLY A 164 4.96 3.33 -4.36
CA GLY A 164 5.10 2.28 -3.36
C GLY A 164 6.32 1.41 -3.61
N ALA A 165 6.23 0.14 -3.25
CA ALA A 165 7.31 -0.82 -3.44
C ALA A 165 6.77 -2.25 -3.66
N THR A 166 7.52 -3.04 -4.43
CA THR A 166 7.15 -4.41 -4.79
C THR A 166 8.34 -5.35 -4.66
N ALA A 167 8.15 -6.50 -4.03
CA ALA A 167 9.13 -7.58 -3.93
C ALA A 167 8.67 -8.80 -4.73
N LEU A 168 9.51 -9.30 -5.63
CA LEU A 168 9.30 -10.59 -6.29
C LEU A 168 9.61 -11.72 -5.29
N LEU A 169 8.69 -12.66 -5.15
CA LEU A 169 8.86 -13.80 -4.24
C LEU A 169 9.65 -14.94 -4.87
N ALA A 170 9.58 -15.11 -6.20
CA ALA A 170 10.22 -16.19 -6.97
C ALA A 170 9.95 -17.58 -6.37
N LEU A 171 8.67 -17.89 -6.16
CA LEU A 171 8.24 -19.13 -5.53
C LEU A 171 8.45 -20.34 -6.48
N GLU A 172 9.18 -21.36 -6.02
CA GLU A 172 9.35 -22.61 -6.78
C GLU A 172 8.18 -23.58 -6.58
N GLN A 173 7.41 -23.39 -5.49
CA GLN A 173 6.28 -24.24 -5.12
C GLN A 173 5.07 -23.37 -4.72
N PRO A 174 3.85 -23.87 -4.83
CA PRO A 174 2.66 -23.23 -4.29
C PRO A 174 2.79 -22.93 -2.81
N ILE A 175 2.14 -21.84 -2.36
CA ILE A 175 2.00 -21.53 -0.94
C ILE A 175 1.02 -22.53 -0.33
N ALA A 176 1.53 -23.52 0.40
CA ALA A 176 0.74 -24.61 0.98
C ALA A 176 0.29 -24.34 2.43
N GLY A 177 0.93 -23.39 3.11
CA GLY A 177 0.63 -23.01 4.50
C GLY A 177 0.62 -21.51 4.67
N ALA A 178 0.32 -21.05 5.89
CA ALA A 178 0.38 -19.63 6.20
C ALA A 178 1.82 -19.10 5.99
N ALA A 179 1.93 -17.97 5.29
CA ALA A 179 3.19 -17.30 5.04
C ALA A 179 3.28 -16.01 5.86
N GLU A 180 4.24 -15.93 6.75
CA GLU A 180 4.48 -14.74 7.57
C GLU A 180 5.24 -13.68 6.76
N PHE A 181 4.98 -12.42 7.05
CA PHE A 181 5.71 -11.31 6.46
C PHE A 181 6.11 -10.26 7.50
N SER A 182 7.20 -9.58 7.23
CA SER A 182 7.63 -8.38 7.95
C SER A 182 8.26 -7.38 6.97
N ILE A 183 7.83 -6.11 7.06
CA ILE A 183 8.38 -4.99 6.29
C ILE A 183 8.60 -3.83 7.25
N ALA A 184 9.77 -3.21 7.20
CA ALA A 184 10.06 -1.96 7.91
C ALA A 184 10.19 -0.81 6.92
N LEU A 185 9.52 0.30 7.21
CA LEU A 185 9.50 1.52 6.42
C LEU A 185 9.98 2.69 7.24
N ASP A 186 10.84 3.54 6.66
CA ASP A 186 11.11 4.90 7.13
C ASP A 186 10.45 5.87 6.17
N VAL A 187 9.53 6.70 6.67
CA VAL A 187 8.82 7.67 5.85
C VAL A 187 8.91 9.07 6.47
N ASN A 188 9.00 10.06 5.61
CA ASN A 188 8.83 11.45 5.98
C ASN A 188 7.45 11.92 5.54
N GLY A 189 6.86 12.85 6.28
CA GLY A 189 5.57 13.39 5.90
C GLY A 189 5.19 14.66 6.65
N SER A 190 4.04 15.19 6.25
CA SER A 190 3.37 16.32 6.89
C SER A 190 1.87 16.11 6.85
N GLY A 191 1.14 16.72 7.75
CA GLY A 191 -0.32 16.65 7.77
C GLY A 191 -0.89 15.40 8.42
N GLY A 192 -0.49 14.19 8.02
CA GLY A 192 -1.03 12.97 8.62
C GLY A 192 -0.41 11.66 8.13
N ILE A 193 -0.71 10.59 8.87
CA ILE A 193 -0.40 9.20 8.50
C ILE A 193 -1.71 8.42 8.50
N TYR A 194 -1.98 7.71 7.41
CA TYR A 194 -3.19 6.92 7.22
C TYR A 194 -2.82 5.48 6.85
N PHE A 195 -3.51 4.53 7.48
CA PHE A 195 -3.35 3.10 7.23
C PHE A 195 -4.67 2.52 6.74
N ALA A 196 -4.63 1.75 5.66
CA ALA A 196 -5.79 1.01 5.20
C ALA A 196 -5.90 -0.35 5.92
N PRO A 197 -7.09 -0.73 6.43
CA PRO A 197 -7.29 -2.01 7.13
C PRO A 197 -7.38 -3.18 6.14
N PHE A 198 -6.28 -3.56 5.51
CA PHE A 198 -6.22 -4.54 4.39
C PHE A 198 -6.16 -6.01 4.82
N ALA A 199 -6.45 -6.36 6.06
CA ALA A 199 -6.48 -7.74 6.52
C ALA A 199 -7.85 -8.14 7.06
N VAL A 200 -8.04 -9.44 7.32
CA VAL A 200 -9.19 -9.93 8.07
C VAL A 200 -9.14 -9.39 9.51
N ARG A 201 -7.98 -9.42 10.12
CA ARG A 201 -7.70 -8.82 11.43
C ARG A 201 -6.63 -7.74 11.30
N ASN A 202 -6.97 -6.51 11.65
CA ASN A 202 -6.07 -5.37 11.60
C ASN A 202 -5.84 -4.80 12.99
N GLU A 203 -4.59 -4.62 13.35
CA GLU A 203 -4.17 -3.90 14.53
C GLU A 203 -3.17 -2.82 14.12
N ALA A 204 -3.38 -1.60 14.59
CA ALA A 204 -2.44 -0.52 14.39
C ALA A 204 -2.12 0.15 15.71
N ALA A 205 -0.87 0.50 15.92
CA ALA A 205 -0.40 1.30 17.03
C ALA A 205 0.45 2.46 16.50
N LEU A 206 0.15 3.66 16.96
CA LEU A 206 0.90 4.86 16.62
C LEU A 206 1.31 5.58 17.91
N LYS A 207 2.59 5.80 18.03
CA LYS A 207 3.20 6.62 19.07
C LYS A 207 3.82 7.87 18.45
N SER A 208 3.72 9.01 19.12
CA SER A 208 4.32 10.26 18.65
C SER A 208 4.62 11.20 19.81
N ASN A 209 5.60 12.08 19.64
CA ASN A 209 5.89 13.20 20.51
C ASN A 209 4.98 14.42 20.25
N TRP A 210 3.98 14.31 19.37
CA TRP A 210 3.02 15.39 19.10
C TRP A 210 1.97 15.49 20.19
N PRO A 211 1.81 16.65 20.88
CA PRO A 211 0.93 16.75 22.05
C PRO A 211 -0.56 16.95 21.71
N ASP A 212 -0.88 17.31 20.45
CA ASP A 212 -2.26 17.64 20.03
C ASP A 212 -2.66 16.82 18.78
N PRO A 213 -2.89 15.50 18.91
CA PRO A 213 -3.24 14.64 17.79
C PRO A 213 -4.68 14.86 17.34
N GLY A 214 -4.91 14.96 16.02
CA GLY A 214 -6.21 14.86 15.39
C GLY A 214 -6.45 13.47 14.84
N PHE A 215 -7.37 12.70 15.42
CA PHE A 215 -7.75 11.38 14.90
C PHE A 215 -8.89 11.51 13.89
N ARG A 216 -8.68 11.04 12.67
CA ARG A 216 -9.62 11.15 11.54
C ARG A 216 -9.76 9.82 10.82
N GLY A 217 -10.81 9.68 10.00
CA GLY A 217 -11.09 8.51 9.20
C GLY A 217 -12.29 7.72 9.68
N ALA A 218 -12.54 6.58 9.06
CA ALA A 218 -13.69 5.72 9.35
C ALA A 218 -13.60 5.06 10.74
N PHE A 219 -12.40 4.93 11.30
CA PHE A 219 -12.15 4.24 12.57
C PHE A 219 -11.40 5.15 13.54
N LEU A 220 -12.01 5.42 14.69
CA LEU A 220 -11.34 6.08 15.80
C LEU A 220 -10.52 5.06 16.61
N PRO A 221 -9.44 5.50 17.31
CA PRO A 221 -8.66 4.61 18.15
C PRO A 221 -9.50 3.96 19.24
N SER A 222 -9.34 2.64 19.41
CA SER A 222 -9.98 1.88 20.50
C SER A 222 -9.37 2.19 21.86
N GLU A 223 -8.08 2.54 21.87
CA GLU A 223 -7.35 2.98 23.06
C GLU A 223 -6.52 4.20 22.69
N ARG A 224 -6.47 5.20 23.57
CA ARG A 224 -5.61 6.39 23.40
C ARG A 224 -5.19 6.97 24.74
N ALA A 225 -3.96 7.46 24.78
CA ALA A 225 -3.43 8.26 25.86
C ALA A 225 -2.76 9.50 25.26
N VAL A 226 -3.27 10.68 25.57
CA VAL A 226 -2.71 11.96 25.10
C VAL A 226 -2.09 12.67 26.31
N ARG A 227 -0.85 13.11 26.15
CA ARG A 227 -0.04 13.78 27.17
C ARG A 227 0.55 15.06 26.60
N SER A 228 1.08 15.92 27.45
CA SER A 228 1.75 17.16 27.03
C SER A 228 3.01 16.95 26.17
N ASP A 229 3.61 15.77 26.26
CA ASP A 229 4.83 15.37 25.55
C ASP A 229 4.59 14.39 24.39
N GLY A 230 3.31 14.09 24.07
CA GLY A 230 2.97 13.21 22.97
C GLY A 230 1.74 12.35 23.19
N PHE A 231 1.57 11.32 22.34
CA PHE A 231 0.43 10.40 22.44
C PHE A 231 0.81 8.98 22.06
N ASP A 232 -0.01 8.04 22.56
CA ASP A 232 -0.10 6.67 22.12
C ASP A 232 -1.55 6.38 21.72
N ALA A 233 -1.74 5.75 20.56
CA ALA A 233 -3.07 5.38 20.08
C ALA A 233 -3.04 4.00 19.45
N LYS A 234 -4.13 3.21 19.63
CA LYS A 234 -4.26 1.87 19.07
C LYS A 234 -5.62 1.71 18.40
N TRP A 235 -5.62 0.96 17.31
CA TRP A 235 -6.82 0.59 16.56
C TRP A 235 -6.91 -0.92 16.42
N LYS A 236 -8.13 -1.44 16.47
CA LYS A 236 -8.46 -2.82 16.10
C LYS A 236 -9.63 -2.76 15.13
N VAL A 237 -9.40 -3.22 13.91
CA VAL A 237 -10.40 -3.19 12.83
C VAL A 237 -10.56 -4.59 12.28
N SER A 238 -11.79 -5.10 12.35
CA SER A 238 -12.13 -6.40 11.80
C SER A 238 -12.50 -6.32 10.30
N TYR A 239 -12.54 -7.47 9.66
CA TYR A 239 -13.01 -7.67 8.30
C TYR A 239 -14.33 -6.94 7.97
N TYR A 240 -15.28 -6.90 8.89
CA TYR A 240 -16.58 -6.26 8.68
C TYR A 240 -16.53 -4.72 8.60
N GLY A 241 -15.40 -4.12 8.97
CA GLY A 241 -15.19 -2.66 8.89
C GLY A 241 -14.73 -2.15 7.53
N ARG A 242 -14.65 -3.00 6.49
CA ARG A 242 -14.16 -2.63 5.16
C ARG A 242 -15.16 -2.99 4.05
N ASP A 243 -15.11 -2.26 2.92
CA ASP A 243 -16.04 -2.39 1.80
C ASP A 243 -15.43 -3.11 0.57
N TYR A 244 -14.31 -3.85 0.73
CA TYR A 244 -13.64 -4.54 -0.37
C TYR A 244 -13.37 -6.00 -0.05
N PRO A 245 -13.31 -6.87 -1.09
CA PRO A 245 -13.20 -8.32 -0.91
C PRO A 245 -11.80 -8.73 -0.43
N GLN A 246 -11.68 -9.98 0.09
CA GLN A 246 -10.41 -10.58 0.51
C GLN A 246 -9.50 -10.92 -0.68
N MET A 247 -10.07 -11.09 -1.87
CA MET A 247 -9.36 -11.42 -3.09
C MET A 247 -10.11 -10.92 -4.32
N TRP A 248 -9.36 -10.60 -5.39
CA TRP A 248 -9.91 -10.20 -6.69
C TRP A 248 -8.91 -10.44 -7.80
N THR A 249 -9.33 -10.25 -9.06
CA THR A 249 -8.48 -10.26 -10.25
C THR A 249 -8.47 -8.90 -10.93
N SER A 250 -7.39 -8.55 -11.61
CA SER A 250 -7.26 -7.33 -12.43
C SER A 250 -7.31 -7.68 -13.90
#